data_753a7e44b4ffd4755902d3d98d9b3039
#
_entry.id   753a7e44b4ffd4755902d3d98d9b3039
#
_cell.length_a   1.000
_cell.length_b   1.000
_cell.length_c   1.000
_cell.angle_alpha   90.00
_cell.angle_beta   90.00
_cell.angle_gamma   90.00
#
_symmetry.space_group_name_H-M   'P 1'
#
loop_
_entity.id
_entity.type
_entity.pdbx_description
1 polymer ?
#
loop_
_entity_poly.entity_id
_entity_poly.type
_entity_poly.pdbx_seq_one_letter_code
_entity_poly.pdbx_strand_id
1 'polypeptide(L)'
;WTIVAAIVRTMCTPHLLGRHSSCARYASMVSLIDSEAKGSMRDFVLVKLTDEEFDDFSARHPQGNFQQTSAMGRLRAAQGIDVEYLALKEGEKIVAAALFETHRSRFSTFAVIHDGPMCDYHDTEALTFFMDALKRHAKAKGASQLEITPESPYRLRDTNGASLPDDQNGAPDNKLIEQLEAIGFTHGGFTVGYTAVPRWRYLKDLTGITDEKSLLKSYDKRTQWSVKRAQSMGVHVRELSDDELGVFARIEQQTAERRSFEYRGEAYFHRFKEAFGSKAHFMVAEIHIDEYVADMTSKREALSAKVAALTAKNAEHPTTKTERQLGEETRNLAAAEKRLNEAAEFAKDGDVLPAAASLFVEHPREVIYLFSGSVEQYKPFYASALIQHDAMLHFCVEHGLSRYNFYGIDGVFDDPDDEGRGVLEFKQGFNGYVEELPGEFVLPVKPVAYAMKQFAHKLLSR
;
A
#
# COMPACT_ATOMS: atom_id res chain seq x y z
N TRP A 1 -21.92 34.52 -22.64
CA TRP A 1 -21.26 35.80 -22.93
C TRP A 1 -21.87 36.47 -24.16
N THR A 2 -22.14 35.75 -25.24
CA THR A 2 -22.66 36.30 -26.51
C THR A 2 -24.11 36.81 -26.39
N ILE A 3 -24.92 36.23 -25.55
CA ILE A 3 -26.33 36.60 -25.35
C ILE A 3 -26.48 37.85 -24.46
N VAL A 4 -25.64 37.99 -23.42
CA VAL A 4 -25.64 39.14 -22.51
C VAL A 4 -25.12 40.41 -23.21
N ALA A 5 -24.10 40.28 -24.08
CA ALA A 5 -23.57 41.36 -24.86
C ALA A 5 -24.58 41.86 -25.93
N ALA A 6 -25.45 41.00 -26.45
CA ALA A 6 -26.52 41.39 -27.40
C ALA A 6 -27.65 42.19 -26.73
N ILE A 7 -28.03 41.85 -25.48
CA ILE A 7 -29.07 42.54 -24.72
C ILE A 7 -28.64 43.97 -24.34
N VAL A 8 -27.37 44.16 -23.99
CA VAL A 8 -26.84 45.50 -23.63
C VAL A 8 -26.70 46.44 -24.85
N ARG A 9 -26.43 45.91 -26.06
CA ARG A 9 -26.37 46.71 -27.29
C ARG A 9 -27.76 47.15 -27.82
N THR A 10 -28.81 46.42 -27.50
CA THR A 10 -30.17 46.74 -27.98
C THR A 10 -30.89 47.79 -27.11
N MET A 11 -30.40 48.05 -25.89
CA MET A 11 -31.00 49.03 -24.97
C MET A 11 -30.34 50.43 -24.97
N CYS A 12 -29.30 50.67 -25.76
CA CYS A 12 -28.61 51.94 -25.86
C CYS A 12 -28.74 52.56 -27.26
N THR A 13 -29.93 52.60 -27.83
CA THR A 13 -30.23 53.53 -28.94
C THR A 13 -30.75 54.84 -28.38
N PRO A 14 -30.23 56.03 -28.83
CA PRO A 14 -30.54 57.28 -28.22
C PRO A 14 -31.82 57.86 -28.86
N HIS A 15 -32.97 57.44 -28.36
CA HIS A 15 -34.24 58.19 -28.54
C HIS A 15 -35.15 57.79 -27.35
N LEU A 16 -35.07 58.60 -26.31
CA LEU A 16 -36.17 59.12 -25.48
C LEU A 16 -35.62 59.78 -24.21
N LEU A 17 -35.87 61.02 -24.07
CA LEU A 17 -35.48 61.88 -22.97
C LEU A 17 -35.85 61.42 -21.56
N GLY A 18 -34.94 61.62 -20.64
CA GLY A 18 -35.28 61.81 -19.25
C GLY A 18 -34.52 61.02 -18.18
N ARG A 19 -33.64 61.77 -17.46
CA ARG A 19 -33.05 61.49 -16.15
C ARG A 19 -31.69 60.79 -16.08
N HIS A 20 -30.69 61.66 -15.91
CA HIS A 20 -29.26 61.35 -15.69
C HIS A 20 -28.87 60.62 -14.41
N SER A 21 -29.76 59.98 -13.69
CA SER A 21 -29.40 59.30 -12.44
C SER A 21 -29.36 57.72 -12.48
N SER A 22 -29.86 57.18 -13.60
CA SER A 22 -29.95 55.69 -13.71
C SER A 22 -28.69 55.06 -14.34
N CYS A 23 -28.04 55.73 -15.28
CA CYS A 23 -26.85 55.22 -15.94
C CYS A 23 -25.61 55.15 -15.04
N ALA A 24 -25.45 56.10 -14.13
CA ALA A 24 -24.32 56.10 -13.18
C ALA A 24 -24.40 54.96 -12.15
N ARG A 25 -25.60 54.53 -11.73
CA ARG A 25 -25.80 53.39 -10.84
C ARG A 25 -25.60 52.04 -11.54
N TYR A 26 -25.96 51.97 -12.85
CA TYR A 26 -25.69 50.74 -13.63
C TYR A 26 -24.21 50.60 -13.98
N ALA A 27 -23.49 51.66 -14.31
CA ALA A 27 -22.04 51.61 -14.52
C ALA A 27 -21.28 51.26 -13.24
N SER A 28 -21.75 51.77 -12.07
CA SER A 28 -21.19 51.40 -10.77
C SER A 28 -21.50 49.96 -10.38
N MET A 29 -22.68 49.42 -10.73
CA MET A 29 -23.08 48.06 -10.46
C MET A 29 -22.35 47.03 -11.36
N VAL A 30 -22.13 47.39 -12.63
CA VAL A 30 -21.31 46.57 -13.56
C VAL A 30 -19.84 46.61 -13.15
N SER A 31 -19.32 47.74 -12.67
CA SER A 31 -17.97 47.88 -12.13
C SER A 31 -17.79 47.15 -10.81
N LEU A 32 -18.81 47.04 -9.96
CA LEU A 32 -18.80 46.22 -8.74
C LEU A 32 -18.88 44.74 -9.05
N ILE A 33 -19.67 44.31 -10.05
CA ILE A 33 -19.74 42.92 -10.51
C ILE A 33 -18.41 42.51 -11.19
N ASP A 34 -17.77 43.42 -11.97
CA ASP A 34 -16.43 43.18 -12.54
C ASP A 34 -15.30 43.24 -11.48
N SER A 35 -15.49 43.96 -10.37
CA SER A 35 -14.50 43.99 -9.28
C SER A 35 -14.65 42.80 -8.29
N GLU A 36 -15.87 42.27 -8.12
CA GLU A 36 -16.09 41.03 -7.35
C GLU A 36 -15.78 39.76 -8.19
N ALA A 37 -15.88 39.82 -9.52
CA ALA A 37 -15.42 38.74 -10.41
C ALA A 37 -13.90 38.72 -10.65
N LYS A 38 -13.16 39.72 -10.19
CA LYS A 38 -11.69 39.69 -10.05
C LYS A 38 -11.26 39.25 -8.66
N GLY A 39 -11.83 38.20 -8.14
CA GLY A 39 -11.10 37.28 -7.28
C GLY A 39 -9.88 36.84 -8.08
N SER A 40 -8.69 37.11 -7.56
CA SER A 40 -7.39 36.76 -8.16
C SER A 40 -7.48 35.35 -8.69
N MET A 41 -7.62 35.17 -10.03
CA MET A 41 -7.45 33.83 -10.62
C MET A 41 -6.03 33.43 -10.31
N ARG A 42 -5.88 32.34 -9.55
CA ARG A 42 -4.58 31.79 -9.22
C ARG A 42 -3.82 31.47 -10.51
N ASP A 43 -2.55 31.83 -10.55
CA ASP A 43 -1.70 31.64 -11.75
C ASP A 43 -1.17 30.19 -11.76
N PHE A 44 -1.94 29.30 -12.39
CA PHE A 44 -1.60 27.89 -12.50
C PHE A 44 -0.98 27.56 -13.85
N VAL A 45 0.14 26.82 -13.81
CA VAL A 45 0.82 26.31 -15.00
C VAL A 45 1.14 24.83 -14.84
N LEU A 46 0.82 24.03 -15.87
CA LEU A 46 1.28 22.63 -15.96
C LEU A 46 2.73 22.60 -16.46
N VAL A 47 3.61 21.95 -15.71
CA VAL A 47 5.03 21.78 -16.04
C VAL A 47 5.46 20.32 -15.95
N LYS A 48 6.61 19.99 -16.56
CA LYS A 48 7.30 18.73 -16.33
C LYS A 48 8.37 18.94 -15.26
N LEU A 49 8.51 17.99 -14.36
CA LEU A 49 9.56 17.96 -13.36
C LEU A 49 10.72 17.06 -13.76
N THR A 50 11.89 17.30 -13.19
CA THR A 50 12.99 16.36 -13.16
C THR A 50 12.70 15.25 -12.15
N ASP A 51 13.49 14.16 -12.19
CA ASP A 51 13.41 13.06 -11.19
C ASP A 51 13.57 13.61 -9.77
N GLU A 52 14.53 14.51 -9.54
CA GLU A 52 14.85 15.08 -8.24
C GLU A 52 13.72 15.98 -7.72
N GLU A 53 13.20 16.90 -8.55
CA GLU A 53 12.06 17.76 -8.17
C GLU A 53 10.82 16.95 -7.82
N PHE A 54 10.58 15.84 -8.56
CA PHE A 54 9.43 14.98 -8.33
C PHE A 54 9.57 14.18 -7.04
N ASP A 55 10.74 13.57 -6.80
CA ASP A 55 11.02 12.81 -5.57
C ASP A 55 10.99 13.72 -4.34
N ASP A 56 11.52 14.94 -4.44
CA ASP A 56 11.46 15.96 -3.38
C ASP A 56 10.03 16.37 -3.04
N PHE A 57 9.16 16.51 -4.04
CA PHE A 57 7.75 16.80 -3.81
C PHE A 57 7.04 15.61 -3.16
N SER A 58 7.24 14.40 -3.70
CA SER A 58 6.67 13.16 -3.16
C SER A 58 7.06 12.94 -1.70
N ALA A 59 8.33 13.14 -1.37
CA ALA A 59 8.85 12.97 0.00
C ALA A 59 8.13 13.84 1.05
N ARG A 60 7.70 15.05 0.65
CA ARG A 60 7.06 16.04 1.55
C ARG A 60 5.55 16.05 1.49
N HIS A 61 4.95 15.53 0.40
CA HIS A 61 3.51 15.58 0.22
C HIS A 61 2.79 14.56 1.11
N PRO A 62 1.65 14.91 1.75
CA PRO A 62 0.88 13.97 2.58
C PRO A 62 0.46 12.66 1.88
N GLN A 63 0.31 12.68 0.56
CA GLN A 63 -0.04 11.54 -0.27
C GLN A 63 1.17 10.92 -1.00
N GLY A 64 2.40 11.37 -0.67
CA GLY A 64 3.61 10.79 -1.25
C GLY A 64 3.74 9.32 -0.88
N ASN A 65 4.07 8.48 -1.87
CA ASN A 65 4.14 7.04 -1.74
C ASN A 65 5.10 6.45 -2.80
N PHE A 66 5.42 5.17 -2.70
CA PHE A 66 6.41 4.54 -3.59
C PHE A 66 5.99 4.49 -5.07
N GLN A 67 4.68 4.50 -5.38
CA GLN A 67 4.17 4.54 -6.76
C GLN A 67 4.39 5.93 -7.39
N GLN A 68 4.48 6.98 -6.58
CA GLN A 68 4.69 8.35 -6.99
C GLN A 68 6.16 8.76 -6.75
N THR A 69 7.12 7.99 -7.32
CA THR A 69 8.57 8.24 -7.26
C THR A 69 9.24 8.08 -8.62
N SER A 70 10.40 8.71 -8.81
CA SER A 70 11.21 8.52 -10.01
C SER A 70 11.70 7.07 -10.16
N ALA A 71 11.93 6.36 -9.05
CA ALA A 71 12.26 4.94 -9.06
C ALA A 71 11.17 4.10 -9.71
N MET A 72 9.89 4.34 -9.36
CA MET A 72 8.77 3.69 -10.03
C MET A 72 8.69 4.09 -11.50
N GLY A 73 8.92 5.36 -11.82
CA GLY A 73 8.98 5.83 -13.21
C GLY A 73 10.03 5.08 -14.04
N ARG A 74 11.22 4.87 -13.51
CA ARG A 74 12.27 4.06 -14.17
C ARG A 74 11.83 2.60 -14.35
N LEU A 75 11.22 1.99 -13.34
CA LEU A 75 10.70 0.63 -13.43
C LEU A 75 9.63 0.50 -14.53
N ARG A 76 8.70 1.45 -14.63
CA ARG A 76 7.67 1.50 -15.67
C ARG A 76 8.26 1.72 -17.06
N ALA A 77 9.22 2.65 -17.18
CA ALA A 77 9.92 2.90 -18.44
C ALA A 77 10.69 1.66 -18.93
N ALA A 78 11.33 0.91 -18.02
CA ALA A 78 11.98 -0.37 -18.35
C ALA A 78 11.01 -1.46 -18.85
N GLN A 79 9.70 -1.29 -18.56
CA GLN A 79 8.63 -2.14 -19.10
C GLN A 79 8.05 -1.62 -20.43
N GLY A 80 8.61 -0.52 -20.96
CA GLY A 80 8.16 0.09 -22.22
C GLY A 80 6.96 1.05 -22.08
N ILE A 81 6.64 1.48 -20.86
CA ILE A 81 5.59 2.45 -20.59
C ILE A 81 6.17 3.88 -20.77
N ASP A 82 5.43 4.76 -21.45
CA ASP A 82 5.79 6.18 -21.60
C ASP A 82 5.43 6.92 -20.30
N VAL A 83 6.42 7.43 -19.58
CA VAL A 83 6.31 8.01 -18.24
C VAL A 83 6.73 9.48 -18.26
N GLU A 84 5.96 10.33 -17.57
CA GLU A 84 6.26 11.75 -17.38
C GLU A 84 5.89 12.17 -15.94
N TYR A 85 6.71 13.03 -15.34
CA TYR A 85 6.39 13.67 -14.07
C TYR A 85 5.76 15.03 -14.35
N LEU A 86 4.44 15.11 -14.19
CA LEU A 86 3.66 16.32 -14.45
C LEU A 86 3.30 17.00 -13.13
N ALA A 87 3.44 18.32 -13.09
CA ALA A 87 3.11 19.09 -11.89
C ALA A 87 2.31 20.35 -12.22
N LEU A 88 1.50 20.76 -11.26
CA LEU A 88 0.84 22.05 -11.23
C LEU A 88 1.68 23.01 -10.38
N LYS A 89 2.14 24.09 -10.98
CA LYS A 89 2.74 25.23 -10.26
C LYS A 89 1.74 26.35 -10.10
N GLU A 90 1.77 26.98 -8.91
CA GLU A 90 1.18 28.27 -8.61
C GLU A 90 2.32 29.26 -8.37
N GLY A 91 2.61 30.11 -9.35
CA GLY A 91 3.87 30.85 -9.38
C GLY A 91 5.06 29.90 -9.40
N GLU A 92 5.97 30.03 -8.43
CA GLU A 92 7.13 29.14 -8.29
C GLU A 92 6.86 27.87 -7.46
N LYS A 93 5.71 27.77 -6.77
CA LYS A 93 5.41 26.67 -5.86
C LYS A 93 4.75 25.50 -6.60
N ILE A 94 5.27 24.28 -6.44
CA ILE A 94 4.57 23.08 -6.85
C ILE A 94 3.44 22.81 -5.84
N VAL A 95 2.20 22.74 -6.32
CA VAL A 95 0.99 22.49 -5.50
C VAL A 95 0.36 21.13 -5.75
N ALA A 96 0.65 20.51 -6.89
CA ALA A 96 0.25 19.14 -7.18
C ALA A 96 1.26 18.49 -8.14
N ALA A 97 1.39 17.15 -8.09
CA ALA A 97 2.23 16.40 -9.03
C ALA A 97 1.71 14.98 -9.25
N ALA A 98 2.11 14.38 -10.37
CA ALA A 98 1.73 13.04 -10.75
C ALA A 98 2.81 12.34 -11.58
N LEU A 99 3.08 11.07 -11.29
CA LEU A 99 3.69 10.15 -12.22
C LEU A 99 2.61 9.76 -13.24
N PHE A 100 2.72 10.29 -14.44
CA PHE A 100 1.76 10.12 -15.51
C PHE A 100 2.24 9.03 -16.47
N GLU A 101 1.52 7.93 -16.54
CA GLU A 101 1.80 6.80 -17.40
C GLU A 101 0.93 6.84 -18.66
N THR A 102 1.54 6.60 -19.84
CA THR A 102 0.79 6.39 -21.07
C THR A 102 1.00 4.96 -21.56
N HIS A 103 -0.04 4.16 -21.49
CA HIS A 103 -0.07 2.78 -21.91
C HIS A 103 -0.55 2.70 -23.36
N ARG A 104 0.23 2.02 -24.22
CA ARG A 104 -0.07 1.85 -25.64
C ARG A 104 -0.18 0.38 -25.98
N SER A 105 -1.30 -0.01 -26.55
CA SER A 105 -1.49 -1.33 -27.14
C SER A 105 -1.85 -1.19 -28.62
N ARG A 106 -1.92 -2.30 -29.33
CA ARG A 106 -2.33 -2.31 -30.75
C ARG A 106 -3.69 -1.64 -30.99
N PHE A 107 -4.58 -1.67 -30.00
CA PHE A 107 -5.99 -1.26 -30.16
C PHE A 107 -6.39 -0.10 -29.28
N SER A 108 -5.59 0.26 -28.29
CA SER A 108 -5.97 1.35 -27.38
C SER A 108 -4.75 2.07 -26.80
N THR A 109 -4.92 3.37 -26.56
CA THR A 109 -4.01 4.17 -25.72
C THR A 109 -4.82 4.72 -24.58
N PHE A 110 -4.31 4.61 -23.36
CA PHE A 110 -4.92 5.16 -22.15
C PHE A 110 -3.84 5.69 -21.22
N ALA A 111 -4.23 6.64 -20.37
CA ALA A 111 -3.34 7.21 -19.36
C ALA A 111 -3.76 6.73 -17.98
N VAL A 112 -2.77 6.56 -17.09
CA VAL A 112 -2.98 6.11 -15.71
C VAL A 112 -2.11 6.91 -14.75
N ILE A 113 -2.62 7.17 -13.54
CA ILE A 113 -1.89 7.69 -12.39
C ILE A 113 -2.22 6.78 -11.21
N HIS A 114 -1.31 5.89 -10.88
CA HIS A 114 -1.45 4.96 -9.76
C HIS A 114 -1.13 5.65 -8.43
N ASP A 115 -1.94 5.40 -7.38
CA ASP A 115 -1.77 5.99 -6.05
C ASP A 115 -1.52 7.50 -6.08
N GLY A 116 -2.34 8.18 -6.89
CA GLY A 116 -2.24 9.60 -7.15
C GLY A 116 -3.38 10.15 -8.00
N PRO A 117 -3.24 11.40 -8.46
CA PRO A 117 -2.12 12.32 -8.25
C PRO A 117 -2.01 12.84 -6.81
N MET A 118 -0.81 13.28 -6.45
CA MET A 118 -0.54 13.98 -5.19
C MET A 118 -1.06 15.41 -5.30
N CYS A 119 -2.21 15.71 -4.68
CA CYS A 119 -2.85 17.02 -4.71
C CYS A 119 -3.81 17.20 -3.52
N ASP A 120 -4.19 18.44 -3.24
CA ASP A 120 -5.29 18.69 -2.31
C ASP A 120 -6.63 18.50 -3.06
N TYR A 121 -7.29 17.38 -2.80
CA TYR A 121 -8.60 17.06 -3.39
C TYR A 121 -9.73 17.98 -2.91
N HIS A 122 -9.50 18.81 -1.89
CA HIS A 122 -10.46 19.79 -1.36
C HIS A 122 -10.23 21.22 -1.87
N ASP A 123 -9.09 21.49 -2.53
CA ASP A 123 -8.84 22.73 -3.26
C ASP A 123 -9.49 22.65 -4.65
N THR A 124 -10.76 22.99 -4.74
CA THR A 124 -11.58 22.83 -5.95
C THR A 124 -10.99 23.54 -7.18
N GLU A 125 -10.36 24.71 -7.00
CA GLU A 125 -9.79 25.48 -8.12
C GLU A 125 -8.53 24.79 -8.65
N ALA A 126 -7.58 24.45 -7.78
CA ALA A 126 -6.35 23.76 -8.16
C ALA A 126 -6.65 22.36 -8.73
N LEU A 127 -7.55 21.62 -8.10
CA LEU A 127 -7.97 20.29 -8.56
C LEU A 127 -8.58 20.34 -9.96
N THR A 128 -9.54 21.23 -10.19
CA THR A 128 -10.20 21.38 -11.50
C THR A 128 -9.19 21.74 -12.58
N PHE A 129 -8.31 22.73 -12.31
CA PHE A 129 -7.29 23.13 -13.29
C PHE A 129 -6.32 21.97 -13.59
N PHE A 130 -5.85 21.28 -12.57
CA PHE A 130 -4.90 20.17 -12.73
C PHE A 130 -5.50 19.02 -13.53
N MET A 131 -6.71 18.57 -13.19
CA MET A 131 -7.40 17.50 -13.91
C MET A 131 -7.70 17.86 -15.36
N ASP A 132 -8.11 19.10 -15.64
CA ASP A 132 -8.30 19.58 -17.00
C ASP A 132 -6.99 19.66 -17.79
N ALA A 133 -5.89 20.05 -17.16
CA ALA A 133 -4.57 20.06 -17.78
C ALA A 133 -4.09 18.64 -18.08
N LEU A 134 -4.23 17.70 -17.15
CA LEU A 134 -3.93 16.27 -17.34
C LEU A 134 -4.79 15.65 -18.45
N LYS A 135 -6.09 15.98 -18.52
CA LYS A 135 -6.99 15.56 -19.59
C LYS A 135 -6.52 16.04 -20.97
N ARG A 136 -6.13 17.33 -21.08
CA ARG A 136 -5.58 17.89 -22.33
C ARG A 136 -4.28 17.18 -22.71
N HIS A 137 -3.39 16.91 -21.73
CA HIS A 137 -2.14 16.18 -21.95
C HIS A 137 -2.40 14.75 -22.41
N ALA A 138 -3.28 14.01 -21.73
CA ALA A 138 -3.71 12.67 -22.13
C ALA A 138 -4.26 12.64 -23.56
N LYS A 139 -5.07 13.65 -23.95
CA LYS A 139 -5.58 13.80 -25.31
C LYS A 139 -4.47 13.99 -26.33
N ALA A 140 -3.46 14.80 -26.01
CA ALA A 140 -2.30 15.04 -26.87
C ALA A 140 -1.46 13.76 -27.04
N LYS A 141 -1.34 12.92 -26.00
CA LYS A 141 -0.71 11.58 -26.06
C LYS A 141 -1.55 10.55 -26.82
N GLY A 142 -2.77 10.88 -27.20
CA GLY A 142 -3.67 10.00 -27.95
C GLY A 142 -4.56 9.12 -27.07
N ALA A 143 -4.52 9.27 -25.75
CA ALA A 143 -5.30 8.48 -24.83
C ALA A 143 -6.82 8.65 -25.01
N SER A 144 -7.57 7.58 -24.82
CA SER A 144 -9.04 7.56 -24.82
C SER A 144 -9.65 7.89 -23.46
N GLN A 145 -8.91 7.62 -22.39
CA GLN A 145 -9.30 7.82 -20.99
C GLN A 145 -8.08 8.14 -20.13
N LEU A 146 -8.32 8.77 -18.99
CA LEU A 146 -7.39 8.93 -17.87
C LEU A 146 -7.96 8.21 -16.66
N GLU A 147 -7.21 7.29 -16.09
CA GLU A 147 -7.53 6.53 -14.88
C GLU A 147 -6.69 7.09 -13.73
N ILE A 148 -7.29 7.26 -12.56
CA ILE A 148 -6.58 7.68 -11.34
C ILE A 148 -7.04 6.83 -10.16
N THR A 149 -6.14 6.57 -9.21
CA THR A 149 -6.43 5.95 -7.92
C THR A 149 -5.92 6.86 -6.81
N PRO A 150 -6.77 7.76 -6.25
CA PRO A 150 -6.34 8.72 -5.25
C PRO A 150 -5.75 8.06 -4.00
N GLU A 151 -4.55 8.49 -3.58
CA GLU A 151 -3.89 8.15 -2.32
C GLU A 151 -4.40 9.03 -1.18
N SER A 152 -5.70 9.06 -0.99
CA SER A 152 -6.36 9.81 0.08
C SER A 152 -7.37 8.91 0.74
N PRO A 153 -7.26 8.61 2.04
CA PRO A 153 -8.20 7.71 2.70
C PRO A 153 -9.64 8.20 2.57
N TYR A 154 -10.53 7.34 2.08
CA TYR A 154 -11.97 7.59 2.10
C TYR A 154 -12.47 7.59 3.54
N ARG A 155 -11.96 6.66 4.37
CA ARG A 155 -12.10 6.63 5.83
C ARG A 155 -11.10 5.67 6.46
N LEU A 156 -10.92 5.80 7.77
CA LEU A 156 -10.17 4.84 8.58
C LEU A 156 -11.11 3.86 9.28
N ARG A 157 -10.62 2.64 9.49
CA ARG A 157 -11.31 1.56 10.18
C ARG A 157 -10.37 0.93 11.21
N ASP A 158 -10.95 0.29 12.21
CA ASP A 158 -10.16 -0.47 13.18
C ASP A 158 -9.53 -1.74 12.55
N THR A 159 -8.77 -2.47 13.33
CA THR A 159 -8.11 -3.71 12.91
C THR A 159 -9.07 -4.79 12.39
N ASN A 160 -10.35 -4.73 12.74
CA ASN A 160 -11.40 -5.68 12.36
C ASN A 160 -12.31 -5.15 11.24
N GLY A 161 -11.98 -3.99 10.68
CA GLY A 161 -12.75 -3.38 9.60
C GLY A 161 -13.97 -2.58 10.04
N ALA A 162 -14.23 -2.41 11.35
CA ALA A 162 -15.28 -1.53 11.82
C ALA A 162 -14.87 -0.06 11.64
N SER A 163 -15.81 0.82 11.24
CA SER A 163 -15.51 2.25 11.09
C SER A 163 -15.08 2.84 12.44
N LEU A 164 -14.01 3.64 12.40
CA LEU A 164 -13.62 4.44 13.54
C LEU A 164 -14.63 5.56 13.80
N PRO A 165 -14.62 6.20 14.98
CA PRO A 165 -15.36 7.43 15.24
C PRO A 165 -14.97 8.56 14.26
N ASP A 166 -15.92 9.46 13.97
CA ASP A 166 -15.71 10.54 12.99
C ASP A 166 -14.55 11.46 13.36
N ASP A 167 -14.33 11.73 14.65
CA ASP A 167 -13.20 12.50 15.16
C ASP A 167 -11.82 11.80 15.03
N GLN A 168 -11.84 10.51 14.63
CA GLN A 168 -10.67 9.70 14.30
C GLN A 168 -10.59 9.34 12.80
N ASN A 169 -11.10 10.20 11.93
CA ASN A 169 -11.19 10.01 10.48
C ASN A 169 -12.02 8.77 10.05
N GLY A 170 -13.00 8.37 10.86
CA GLY A 170 -13.94 7.31 10.52
C GLY A 170 -15.08 7.78 9.61
N ALA A 171 -15.31 9.09 9.48
CA ALA A 171 -16.27 9.67 8.55
C ALA A 171 -15.82 9.46 7.09
N PRO A 172 -16.74 9.11 6.16
CA PRO A 172 -16.41 8.95 4.75
C PRO A 172 -16.16 10.31 4.08
N ASP A 173 -15.08 10.42 3.30
CA ASP A 173 -14.78 11.60 2.49
C ASP A 173 -15.56 11.58 1.15
N ASN A 174 -16.87 11.79 1.24
CA ASN A 174 -17.72 11.86 0.06
C ASN A 174 -17.41 13.08 -0.81
N LYS A 175 -16.87 14.16 -0.21
CA LYS A 175 -16.55 15.40 -0.92
C LYS A 175 -15.47 15.18 -1.99
N LEU A 176 -14.47 14.34 -1.73
CA LEU A 176 -13.47 13.96 -2.73
C LEU A 176 -14.14 13.31 -3.96
N ILE A 177 -15.06 12.37 -3.73
CA ILE A 177 -15.79 11.68 -4.81
C ILE A 177 -16.64 12.68 -5.60
N GLU A 178 -17.45 13.49 -4.90
CA GLU A 178 -18.31 14.52 -5.51
C GLU A 178 -17.52 15.52 -6.37
N GLN A 179 -16.34 15.94 -5.91
CA GLN A 179 -15.49 16.88 -6.68
C GLN A 179 -14.91 16.24 -7.94
N LEU A 180 -14.44 15.00 -7.89
CA LEU A 180 -13.96 14.29 -9.07
C LEU A 180 -15.09 14.03 -10.08
N GLU A 181 -16.28 13.64 -9.59
CA GLU A 181 -17.46 13.46 -10.44
C GLU A 181 -17.91 14.79 -11.10
N ALA A 182 -17.86 15.89 -10.38
CA ALA A 182 -18.16 17.24 -10.92
C ALA A 182 -17.20 17.66 -12.05
N ILE A 183 -15.94 17.18 -12.02
CA ILE A 183 -14.95 17.38 -13.10
C ILE A 183 -15.22 16.45 -14.30
N GLY A 184 -16.04 15.41 -14.12
CA GLY A 184 -16.44 14.46 -15.16
C GLY A 184 -15.79 13.08 -15.06
N PHE A 185 -15.15 12.76 -13.94
CA PHE A 185 -14.76 11.39 -13.66
C PHE A 185 -15.99 10.52 -13.37
N THR A 186 -15.87 9.25 -13.68
CA THR A 186 -16.80 8.22 -13.23
C THR A 186 -16.12 7.41 -12.13
N HIS A 187 -16.74 7.33 -10.96
CA HIS A 187 -16.26 6.49 -9.86
C HIS A 187 -16.49 5.01 -10.18
N GLY A 188 -15.45 4.17 -10.01
CA GLY A 188 -15.49 2.72 -10.26
C GLY A 188 -16.30 1.90 -9.24
N GLY A 189 -16.83 2.56 -8.20
CA GLY A 189 -17.56 1.95 -7.11
C GLY A 189 -16.66 1.46 -5.98
N PHE A 190 -17.29 1.05 -4.89
CA PHE A 190 -16.63 0.54 -3.70
C PHE A 190 -16.38 -0.97 -3.83
N THR A 191 -15.29 -1.32 -4.52
CA THR A 191 -14.91 -2.71 -4.76
C THR A 191 -14.35 -3.39 -3.51
N VAL A 192 -14.53 -4.70 -3.41
CA VAL A 192 -13.83 -5.61 -2.50
C VAL A 192 -13.02 -6.60 -3.33
N GLY A 193 -12.04 -7.25 -2.72
CA GLY A 193 -11.11 -8.13 -3.40
C GLY A 193 -9.79 -7.44 -3.78
N TYR A 194 -8.83 -8.23 -4.22
CA TYR A 194 -7.52 -7.73 -4.64
C TYR A 194 -7.61 -7.06 -6.01
N THR A 195 -7.10 -5.84 -6.10
CA THR A 195 -7.00 -5.04 -7.32
C THR A 195 -5.54 -4.70 -7.60
N ALA A 196 -5.22 -4.24 -8.81
CA ALA A 196 -3.85 -3.87 -9.19
C ALA A 196 -3.26 -2.78 -8.27
N VAL A 197 -4.11 -1.86 -7.83
CA VAL A 197 -3.83 -0.90 -6.75
C VAL A 197 -4.83 -1.21 -5.63
N PRO A 198 -4.38 -1.66 -4.46
CA PRO A 198 -5.28 -2.05 -3.38
C PRO A 198 -6.12 -0.89 -2.88
N ARG A 199 -7.44 -1.06 -2.90
CA ARG A 199 -8.39 -0.12 -2.30
C ARG A 199 -8.39 -0.22 -0.77
N TRP A 200 -8.07 -1.40 -0.23
CA TRP A 200 -8.03 -1.70 1.19
C TRP A 200 -6.60 -1.96 1.60
N ARG A 201 -6.09 -1.20 2.58
CA ARG A 201 -4.72 -1.34 3.08
C ARG A 201 -4.72 -1.55 4.58
N TYR A 202 -3.83 -2.44 5.02
CA TYR A 202 -3.59 -2.64 6.44
C TYR A 202 -2.30 -1.95 6.86
N LEU A 203 -2.37 -1.12 7.87
CA LEU A 203 -1.25 -0.31 8.34
C LEU A 203 -1.03 -0.48 9.83
N LYS A 204 0.19 -0.17 10.27
CA LYS A 204 0.52 -0.07 11.68
C LYS A 204 1.08 1.31 11.98
N ASP A 205 0.51 1.95 13.00
CA ASP A 205 1.08 3.15 13.60
C ASP A 205 2.18 2.75 14.60
N LEU A 206 3.38 3.30 14.38
CA LEU A 206 4.56 3.11 15.21
C LEU A 206 4.87 4.35 16.06
N THR A 207 3.97 5.34 16.08
CA THR A 207 4.14 6.56 16.89
C THR A 207 4.40 6.22 18.35
N GLY A 208 5.49 6.75 18.92
CA GLY A 208 5.88 6.51 20.30
C GLY A 208 6.57 5.16 20.58
N ILE A 209 6.79 4.33 19.55
CA ILE A 209 7.58 3.11 19.64
C ILE A 209 9.05 3.47 19.34
N THR A 210 9.93 3.22 20.31
CA THR A 210 11.32 3.69 20.26
C THR A 210 12.37 2.59 20.37
N ASP A 211 11.94 1.36 20.67
CA ASP A 211 12.82 0.20 20.86
C ASP A 211 12.11 -1.13 20.52
N GLU A 212 12.90 -2.19 20.38
CA GLU A 212 12.41 -3.55 20.09
C GLU A 212 11.39 -4.05 21.12
N LYS A 213 11.61 -3.75 22.40
CA LYS A 213 10.74 -4.21 23.48
C LYS A 213 9.35 -3.58 23.40
N SER A 214 9.28 -2.27 23.14
CA SER A 214 8.01 -1.55 22.94
C SER A 214 7.33 -1.99 21.64
N LEU A 215 8.10 -2.22 20.56
CA LEU A 215 7.61 -2.74 19.31
C LEU A 215 6.97 -4.12 19.50
N LEU A 216 7.69 -5.06 20.08
CA LEU A 216 7.18 -6.41 20.34
C LEU A 216 5.93 -6.40 21.24
N LYS A 217 5.91 -5.54 22.27
CA LYS A 217 4.77 -5.39 23.18
C LYS A 217 3.52 -4.84 22.50
N SER A 218 3.69 -4.10 21.40
CA SER A 218 2.58 -3.51 20.62
C SER A 218 1.77 -4.54 19.83
N TYR A 219 2.27 -5.75 19.64
CA TYR A 219 1.59 -6.83 18.93
C TYR A 219 0.61 -7.57 19.82
N ASP A 220 -0.27 -8.38 19.24
CA ASP A 220 -1.07 -9.33 19.99
C ASP A 220 -0.20 -10.43 20.64
N LYS A 221 -0.77 -11.18 21.58
CA LYS A 221 -0.03 -12.20 22.33
C LYS A 221 0.48 -13.35 21.46
N ARG A 222 -0.30 -13.73 20.43
CA ARG A 222 0.06 -14.80 19.51
C ARG A 222 1.26 -14.39 18.65
N THR A 223 1.25 -13.18 18.12
CA THR A 223 2.34 -12.65 17.30
C THR A 223 3.61 -12.40 18.13
N GLN A 224 3.48 -11.86 19.35
CA GLN A 224 4.61 -11.77 20.30
C GLN A 224 5.26 -13.14 20.52
N TRP A 225 4.42 -14.17 20.72
CA TRP A 225 4.91 -15.54 20.92
C TRP A 225 5.56 -16.08 19.64
N SER A 226 4.97 -15.83 18.46
CA SER A 226 5.50 -16.30 17.17
C SER A 226 6.89 -15.72 16.88
N VAL A 227 7.09 -14.42 17.09
CA VAL A 227 8.40 -13.75 16.93
C VAL A 227 9.44 -14.36 17.85
N LYS A 228 9.16 -14.42 19.17
CA LYS A 228 10.07 -15.03 20.16
C LYS A 228 10.36 -16.49 19.85
N ARG A 229 9.36 -17.21 19.35
CA ARG A 229 9.51 -18.61 19.00
C ARG A 229 10.44 -18.78 17.80
N ALA A 230 10.29 -17.97 16.73
CA ALA A 230 11.17 -17.98 15.59
C ALA A 230 12.63 -17.72 16.01
N GLN A 231 12.87 -16.67 16.80
CA GLN A 231 14.19 -16.34 17.35
C GLN A 231 14.79 -17.51 18.13
N SER A 232 13.98 -18.22 18.94
CA SER A 232 14.43 -19.37 19.74
C SER A 232 14.62 -20.66 18.95
N MET A 233 14.32 -20.67 17.66
CA MET A 233 14.41 -21.84 16.78
C MET A 233 15.51 -21.72 15.72
N GLY A 234 16.50 -20.82 15.92
CA GLY A 234 17.59 -20.61 14.97
C GLY A 234 17.14 -19.99 13.65
N VAL A 235 16.09 -19.16 13.69
CA VAL A 235 15.68 -18.39 12.51
C VAL A 235 16.39 -17.03 12.52
N HIS A 236 17.12 -16.75 11.45
CA HIS A 236 17.85 -15.51 11.24
C HIS A 236 17.27 -14.75 10.05
N VAL A 237 17.24 -13.42 10.12
CA VAL A 237 16.79 -12.55 9.03
C VAL A 237 17.99 -11.79 8.48
N ARG A 238 18.10 -11.75 7.15
CA ARG A 238 19.11 -10.94 6.44
C ARG A 238 18.60 -10.40 5.12
N GLU A 239 19.26 -9.39 4.60
CA GLU A 239 19.03 -8.93 3.23
C GLU A 239 19.74 -9.85 2.23
N LEU A 240 19.10 -10.13 1.10
CA LEU A 240 19.68 -10.84 -0.04
C LEU A 240 20.54 -9.88 -0.86
N SER A 241 21.70 -10.35 -1.30
CA SER A 241 22.50 -9.65 -2.32
C SER A 241 21.83 -9.74 -3.70
N ASP A 242 22.28 -8.91 -4.65
CA ASP A 242 21.66 -8.83 -5.98
C ASP A 242 21.75 -10.14 -6.78
N ASP A 243 22.77 -10.96 -6.54
CA ASP A 243 22.97 -12.28 -7.12
C ASP A 243 22.15 -13.39 -6.43
N GLU A 244 21.60 -13.12 -5.25
CA GLU A 244 20.74 -14.05 -4.51
C GLU A 244 19.23 -13.84 -4.76
N LEU A 245 18.82 -12.85 -5.58
CA LEU A 245 17.40 -12.57 -5.83
C LEU A 245 16.60 -13.77 -6.38
N GLY A 246 17.29 -14.75 -6.97
CA GLY A 246 16.70 -16.05 -7.33
C GLY A 246 16.14 -16.83 -6.14
N VAL A 247 16.65 -16.62 -4.89
CA VAL A 247 16.09 -17.21 -3.68
C VAL A 247 14.70 -16.64 -3.41
N PHE A 248 14.59 -15.30 -3.42
CA PHE A 248 13.31 -14.61 -3.26
C PHE A 248 12.30 -15.05 -4.33
N ALA A 249 12.73 -15.04 -5.60
CA ALA A 249 11.89 -15.37 -6.75
C ALA A 249 11.29 -16.78 -6.64
N ARG A 250 12.09 -17.78 -6.22
CA ARG A 250 11.60 -19.16 -6.00
C ARG A 250 10.54 -19.25 -4.89
N ILE A 251 10.76 -18.58 -3.75
CA ILE A 251 9.83 -18.62 -2.62
C ILE A 251 8.51 -17.91 -2.99
N GLU A 252 8.59 -16.80 -3.71
CA GLU A 252 7.43 -16.06 -4.17
C GLU A 252 6.65 -16.87 -5.23
N GLN A 253 7.34 -17.52 -6.18
CA GLN A 253 6.72 -18.39 -7.18
C GLN A 253 5.95 -19.55 -6.54
N GLN A 254 6.55 -20.27 -5.58
CA GLN A 254 5.87 -21.33 -4.83
C GLN A 254 4.61 -20.83 -4.12
N THR A 255 4.66 -19.60 -3.63
CA THR A 255 3.51 -18.98 -2.96
C THR A 255 2.45 -18.57 -3.97
N ALA A 256 2.84 -18.03 -5.13
CA ALA A 256 1.94 -17.68 -6.22
C ALA A 256 1.19 -18.90 -6.76
N GLU A 257 1.88 -20.01 -6.98
CA GLU A 257 1.28 -21.28 -7.42
C GLU A 257 0.27 -21.82 -6.39
N ARG A 258 0.61 -21.79 -5.09
CA ARG A 258 -0.26 -22.25 -4.02
C ARG A 258 -1.51 -21.37 -3.80
N ARG A 259 -1.36 -20.05 -4.03
CA ARG A 259 -2.40 -19.03 -3.81
C ARG A 259 -3.11 -18.60 -5.09
N SER A 260 -2.72 -19.16 -6.24
CA SER A 260 -3.32 -18.89 -7.56
C SER A 260 -3.27 -17.40 -7.97
N PHE A 261 -2.20 -16.67 -7.65
CA PHE A 261 -1.97 -15.33 -8.17
C PHE A 261 -0.85 -15.30 -9.22
N GLU A 262 -0.80 -14.23 -10.01
CA GLU A 262 0.17 -14.08 -11.09
C GLU A 262 1.58 -13.83 -10.57
N TYR A 263 2.51 -14.73 -10.89
CA TYR A 263 3.94 -14.57 -10.60
C TYR A 263 4.58 -13.58 -11.58
N ARG A 264 5.27 -12.56 -11.04
CA ARG A 264 5.90 -11.50 -11.85
C ARG A 264 7.17 -11.92 -12.58
N GLY A 265 7.80 -13.01 -12.16
CA GLY A 265 9.06 -13.50 -12.71
C GLY A 265 10.30 -12.86 -12.10
N GLU A 266 11.39 -13.63 -12.01
CA GLU A 266 12.68 -13.20 -11.41
C GLU A 266 13.22 -11.93 -12.07
N ALA A 267 13.14 -11.84 -13.41
CA ALA A 267 13.58 -10.65 -14.16
C ALA A 267 12.86 -9.35 -13.76
N TYR A 268 11.62 -9.44 -13.24
CA TYR A 268 10.93 -8.28 -12.69
C TYR A 268 11.57 -7.81 -11.40
N PHE A 269 11.97 -8.71 -10.52
CA PHE A 269 12.59 -8.38 -9.24
C PHE A 269 13.99 -7.79 -9.41
N HIS A 270 14.77 -8.27 -10.37
CA HIS A 270 16.03 -7.63 -10.75
C HIS A 270 15.83 -6.19 -11.24
N ARG A 271 14.88 -5.95 -12.16
CA ARG A 271 14.55 -4.58 -12.60
C ARG A 271 14.02 -3.71 -11.47
N PHE A 272 13.28 -4.31 -10.51
CA PHE A 272 12.80 -3.60 -9.34
C PHE A 272 13.98 -3.14 -8.46
N LYS A 273 14.92 -4.04 -8.16
CA LYS A 273 16.13 -3.72 -7.39
C LYS A 273 16.98 -2.66 -8.09
N GLU A 274 17.15 -2.77 -9.41
CA GLU A 274 17.86 -1.78 -10.22
C GLU A 274 17.20 -0.38 -10.15
N ALA A 275 15.87 -0.31 -10.26
CA ALA A 275 15.14 0.95 -10.26
C ALA A 275 15.11 1.63 -8.88
N PHE A 276 14.92 0.88 -7.80
CA PHE A 276 14.79 1.40 -6.45
C PHE A 276 16.11 1.44 -5.67
N GLY A 277 17.12 0.67 -6.08
CA GLY A 277 18.45 0.64 -5.46
C GLY A 277 18.38 0.27 -3.97
N SER A 278 18.97 1.12 -3.13
CA SER A 278 18.98 0.93 -1.67
C SER A 278 17.63 1.09 -0.99
N LYS A 279 16.60 1.57 -1.70
CA LYS A 279 15.24 1.69 -1.16
C LYS A 279 14.43 0.40 -1.29
N ALA A 280 14.93 -0.62 -1.98
CA ALA A 280 14.29 -1.93 -2.12
C ALA A 280 15.09 -2.98 -1.35
N HIS A 281 14.48 -3.54 -0.30
CA HIS A 281 15.08 -4.54 0.58
C HIS A 281 14.45 -5.91 0.36
N PHE A 282 15.22 -6.80 -0.24
CA PHE A 282 14.82 -8.20 -0.42
C PHE A 282 15.33 -9.00 0.78
N MET A 283 14.45 -9.24 1.73
CA MET A 283 14.77 -9.92 2.99
C MET A 283 14.46 -11.41 2.92
N VAL A 284 15.29 -12.23 3.56
CA VAL A 284 15.05 -13.66 3.74
C VAL A 284 15.16 -14.02 5.21
N ALA A 285 14.27 -14.91 5.68
CA ALA A 285 14.42 -15.58 6.96
C ALA A 285 14.86 -17.02 6.72
N GLU A 286 16.00 -17.38 7.31
CA GLU A 286 16.69 -18.65 7.14
C GLU A 286 16.72 -19.42 8.46
N ILE A 287 16.45 -20.73 8.39
CA ILE A 287 16.57 -21.63 9.53
C ILE A 287 17.99 -22.21 9.52
N HIS A 288 18.75 -21.97 10.57
CA HIS A 288 20.04 -22.60 10.80
C HIS A 288 19.81 -23.93 11.53
N ILE A 289 19.91 -25.02 10.80
CA ILE A 289 19.52 -26.36 11.29
C ILE A 289 20.39 -26.82 12.42
N ASP A 290 21.69 -26.55 12.41
CA ASP A 290 22.63 -26.91 13.48
C ASP A 290 22.25 -26.22 14.80
N GLU A 291 21.91 -24.93 14.79
CA GLU A 291 21.43 -24.17 15.95
C GLU A 291 20.11 -24.73 16.46
N TYR A 292 19.17 -25.01 15.55
CA TYR A 292 17.89 -25.62 15.91
C TYR A 292 18.04 -26.99 16.56
N VAL A 293 18.89 -27.86 16.00
CA VAL A 293 19.20 -29.19 16.56
C VAL A 293 19.87 -29.06 17.91
N ALA A 294 20.84 -28.17 18.08
CA ALA A 294 21.51 -27.93 19.35
C ALA A 294 20.53 -27.47 20.44
N ASP A 295 19.64 -26.48 20.15
CA ASP A 295 18.61 -26.02 21.09
C ASP A 295 17.62 -27.15 21.45
N MET A 296 17.12 -27.89 20.45
CA MET A 296 16.19 -28.99 20.69
C MET A 296 16.83 -30.14 21.47
N THR A 297 18.11 -30.44 21.23
CA THR A 297 18.87 -31.48 21.99
C THR A 297 18.98 -31.06 23.45
N SER A 298 19.39 -29.82 23.72
CA SER A 298 19.48 -29.31 25.10
C SER A 298 18.12 -29.37 25.82
N LYS A 299 17.04 -28.95 25.13
CA LYS A 299 15.67 -29.03 25.68
C LYS A 299 15.23 -30.46 25.98
N ARG A 300 15.50 -31.41 25.06
CA ARG A 300 15.21 -32.84 25.26
C ARG A 300 15.94 -33.38 26.49
N GLU A 301 17.23 -33.05 26.65
CA GLU A 301 18.03 -33.51 27.79
C GLU A 301 17.49 -32.97 29.12
N ALA A 302 17.18 -31.67 29.19
CA ALA A 302 16.56 -31.05 30.36
C ALA A 302 15.19 -31.66 30.69
N LEU A 303 14.35 -31.92 29.69
CA LEU A 303 13.05 -32.58 29.88
C LEU A 303 13.19 -34.03 30.31
N SER A 304 14.15 -34.80 29.75
CA SER A 304 14.43 -36.16 30.15
C SER A 304 14.87 -36.26 31.62
N ALA A 305 15.77 -35.39 32.05
CA ALA A 305 16.20 -35.32 33.45
C ALA A 305 15.02 -34.97 34.39
N LYS A 306 14.16 -34.04 33.97
CA LYS A 306 12.96 -33.62 34.73
C LYS A 306 11.93 -34.74 34.84
N VAL A 307 11.67 -35.46 33.75
CA VAL A 307 10.79 -36.67 33.77
C VAL A 307 11.34 -37.74 34.67
N ALA A 308 12.65 -38.03 34.62
CA ALA A 308 13.29 -39.02 35.49
C ALA A 308 13.14 -38.63 36.99
N ALA A 309 13.39 -37.36 37.34
CA ALA A 309 13.25 -36.88 38.71
C ALA A 309 11.79 -36.95 39.21
N LEU A 310 10.81 -36.56 38.35
CA LEU A 310 9.39 -36.65 38.69
C LEU A 310 8.91 -38.11 38.83
N THR A 311 9.43 -39.01 37.99
CA THR A 311 9.13 -40.43 38.07
C THR A 311 9.63 -41.04 39.40
N ALA A 312 10.86 -40.75 39.80
CA ALA A 312 11.41 -41.17 41.07
C ALA A 312 10.60 -40.62 42.25
N LYS A 313 10.30 -39.32 42.25
CA LYS A 313 9.48 -38.66 43.28
C LYS A 313 8.08 -39.26 43.36
N ASN A 314 7.44 -39.56 42.24
CA ASN A 314 6.10 -40.13 42.21
C ASN A 314 6.08 -41.57 42.69
N ALA A 315 7.19 -42.35 42.50
CA ALA A 315 7.33 -43.68 43.02
C ALA A 315 7.47 -43.70 44.55
N GLU A 316 8.16 -42.71 45.14
CA GLU A 316 8.34 -42.60 46.59
C GLU A 316 7.08 -42.02 47.28
N HIS A 317 6.50 -40.96 46.73
CA HIS A 317 5.37 -40.25 47.30
C HIS A 317 4.37 -39.85 46.18
N PRO A 318 3.45 -40.76 45.79
CA PRO A 318 2.47 -40.47 44.75
C PRO A 318 1.47 -39.41 45.21
N THR A 319 1.33 -38.34 44.40
CA THR A 319 0.31 -37.29 44.57
C THR A 319 -0.28 -36.95 43.24
N THR A 320 -1.57 -36.58 43.20
CA THR A 320 -2.25 -36.12 42.00
C THR A 320 -1.51 -34.96 41.30
N LYS A 321 -0.85 -34.07 42.06
CA LYS A 321 -0.04 -32.97 41.54
C LYS A 321 1.21 -33.51 40.81
N THR A 322 1.93 -34.49 41.43
CA THR A 322 3.14 -35.08 40.84
C THR A 322 2.79 -35.88 39.57
N GLU A 323 1.69 -36.63 39.60
CA GLU A 323 1.21 -37.39 38.42
C GLU A 323 0.85 -36.47 37.25
N ARG A 324 0.13 -35.34 37.52
CA ARG A 324 -0.18 -34.38 36.49
C ARG A 324 1.07 -33.73 35.90
N GLN A 325 2.03 -33.30 36.72
CA GLN A 325 3.31 -32.75 36.28
C GLN A 325 4.11 -33.76 35.44
N LEU A 326 4.20 -35.03 35.90
CA LEU A 326 4.88 -36.11 35.19
C LEU A 326 4.23 -36.30 33.79
N GLY A 327 2.90 -36.37 33.72
CA GLY A 327 2.19 -36.51 32.44
C GLY A 327 2.40 -35.33 31.50
N GLU A 328 2.48 -34.13 32.04
CA GLU A 328 2.77 -32.91 31.24
C GLU A 328 4.21 -32.95 30.69
N GLU A 329 5.23 -33.20 31.53
CA GLU A 329 6.62 -33.19 31.09
C GLU A 329 6.95 -34.38 30.19
N THR A 330 6.28 -35.53 30.34
CA THR A 330 6.40 -36.65 29.41
C THR A 330 5.88 -36.28 28.00
N ARG A 331 4.77 -35.56 27.91
CA ARG A 331 4.27 -35.04 26.63
C ARG A 331 5.22 -34.02 26.01
N ASN A 332 5.81 -33.14 26.84
CA ASN A 332 6.80 -32.16 26.39
C ASN A 332 8.06 -32.84 25.85
N LEU A 333 8.54 -33.91 26.54
CA LEU A 333 9.68 -34.71 26.07
C LEU A 333 9.39 -35.38 24.73
N ALA A 334 8.26 -36.05 24.59
CA ALA A 334 7.87 -36.71 23.34
C ALA A 334 7.74 -35.67 22.19
N ALA A 335 7.24 -34.46 22.48
CA ALA A 335 7.19 -33.37 21.50
C ALA A 335 8.59 -32.87 21.09
N ALA A 336 9.54 -32.80 22.01
CA ALA A 336 10.93 -32.43 21.72
C ALA A 336 11.64 -33.50 20.86
N GLU A 337 11.45 -34.77 21.18
CA GLU A 337 11.96 -35.91 20.39
C GLU A 337 11.41 -35.93 18.97
N LYS A 338 10.09 -35.70 18.83
CA LYS A 338 9.46 -35.56 17.49
C LYS A 338 10.10 -34.45 16.68
N ARG A 339 10.34 -33.28 17.28
CA ARG A 339 10.96 -32.11 16.58
C ARG A 339 12.41 -32.40 16.19
N LEU A 340 13.18 -33.14 16.97
CA LEU A 340 14.53 -33.59 16.60
C LEU A 340 14.51 -34.51 15.39
N ASN A 341 13.54 -35.42 15.33
CA ASN A 341 13.38 -36.31 14.18
C ASN A 341 12.98 -35.49 12.92
N GLU A 342 12.07 -34.50 13.05
CA GLU A 342 11.72 -33.61 11.99
C GLU A 342 12.92 -32.75 11.52
N ALA A 343 13.75 -32.28 12.44
CA ALA A 343 14.97 -31.54 12.13
C ALA A 343 15.98 -32.38 11.31
N ALA A 344 16.09 -33.66 11.60
CA ALA A 344 16.93 -34.58 10.83
C ALA A 344 16.43 -34.78 9.39
N GLU A 345 15.10 -34.67 9.17
CA GLU A 345 14.56 -34.67 7.80
C GLU A 345 14.85 -33.32 7.09
N PHE A 346 14.69 -32.20 7.77
CA PHE A 346 15.01 -30.88 7.21
C PHE A 346 16.50 -30.72 6.88
N ALA A 347 17.38 -31.29 7.66
CA ALA A 347 18.84 -31.32 7.42
C ALA A 347 19.23 -31.95 6.08
N LYS A 348 18.35 -32.75 5.46
CA LYS A 348 18.59 -33.32 4.13
C LYS A 348 18.45 -32.26 3.02
N ASP A 349 17.73 -31.19 3.29
CA ASP A 349 17.52 -30.08 2.36
C ASP A 349 18.67 -29.05 2.43
N GLY A 350 19.52 -29.12 3.49
CA GLY A 350 20.69 -28.25 3.69
C GLY A 350 20.89 -27.81 5.13
N ASP A 351 22.00 -27.12 5.38
CA ASP A 351 22.35 -26.59 6.71
C ASP A 351 21.63 -25.27 7.02
N VAL A 352 21.36 -24.48 5.98
CA VAL A 352 20.65 -23.20 6.04
C VAL A 352 19.47 -23.23 5.06
N LEU A 353 18.25 -23.11 5.60
CA LEU A 353 17.03 -23.29 4.84
C LEU A 353 16.24 -21.98 4.71
N PRO A 354 16.15 -21.38 3.51
CA PRO A 354 15.31 -20.21 3.27
C PRO A 354 13.83 -20.56 3.51
N ALA A 355 13.23 -20.00 4.58
CA ALA A 355 11.88 -20.36 5.02
C ALA A 355 10.81 -19.37 4.58
N ALA A 356 11.17 -18.10 4.52
CA ALA A 356 10.28 -17.02 4.04
C ALA A 356 11.13 -15.91 3.42
N ALA A 357 10.54 -15.17 2.47
CA ALA A 357 11.18 -13.99 1.90
C ALA A 357 10.16 -12.87 1.69
N SER A 358 10.61 -11.63 1.79
CA SER A 358 9.76 -10.44 1.66
C SER A 358 10.52 -9.29 0.99
N LEU A 359 9.83 -8.55 0.12
CA LEU A 359 10.32 -7.29 -0.43
C LEU A 359 9.68 -6.13 0.33
N PHE A 360 10.52 -5.29 0.90
CA PHE A 360 10.15 -4.01 1.49
C PHE A 360 10.62 -2.86 0.61
N VAL A 361 9.83 -1.78 0.59
CA VAL A 361 10.17 -0.56 -0.14
C VAL A 361 10.14 0.61 0.83
N GLU A 362 11.23 1.37 0.88
CA GLU A 362 11.30 2.59 1.67
C GLU A 362 10.82 3.80 0.87
N HIS A 363 9.92 4.54 1.48
CA HIS A 363 9.58 5.91 1.13
C HIS A 363 9.80 6.81 2.36
N PRO A 364 10.16 8.09 2.22
CA PRO A 364 10.38 8.97 3.37
C PRO A 364 9.24 9.06 4.38
N ARG A 365 8.05 8.60 4.02
CA ARG A 365 6.85 8.62 4.88
C ARG A 365 6.50 7.26 5.47
N GLU A 366 6.92 6.16 4.85
CA GLU A 366 6.51 4.82 5.26
C GLU A 366 7.45 3.75 4.71
N VAL A 367 7.43 2.57 5.32
CA VAL A 367 7.97 1.34 4.74
C VAL A 367 6.82 0.47 4.30
N ILE A 368 6.87 -0.01 3.06
CA ILE A 368 5.83 -0.81 2.44
C ILE A 368 6.26 -2.28 2.35
N TYR A 369 5.47 -3.19 2.89
CA TYR A 369 5.58 -4.63 2.70
C TYR A 369 4.86 -5.02 1.40
N LEU A 370 5.62 -5.18 0.30
CA LEU A 370 5.04 -5.20 -1.04
C LEU A 370 4.81 -6.63 -1.59
N PHE A 371 5.83 -7.49 -1.54
CA PHE A 371 5.75 -8.89 -1.98
C PHE A 371 6.28 -9.82 -0.92
N SER A 372 5.73 -11.04 -0.86
CA SER A 372 6.21 -12.03 0.08
C SER A 372 5.83 -13.46 -0.29
N GLY A 373 6.67 -14.36 0.15
CA GLY A 373 6.40 -15.79 0.08
C GLY A 373 6.91 -16.54 1.31
N SER A 374 6.41 -17.75 1.48
CA SER A 374 6.86 -18.67 2.51
C SER A 374 6.80 -20.11 2.04
N VAL A 375 7.78 -20.91 2.46
CA VAL A 375 7.83 -22.34 2.20
C VAL A 375 6.90 -23.05 3.19
N GLU A 376 5.94 -23.81 2.66
CA GLU A 376 4.85 -24.41 3.45
C GLU A 376 5.36 -25.32 4.56
N GLN A 377 6.32 -26.19 4.26
CA GLN A 377 6.90 -27.14 5.23
C GLN A 377 7.59 -26.45 6.41
N TYR A 378 8.05 -25.19 6.25
CA TYR A 378 8.74 -24.42 7.28
C TYR A 378 7.82 -23.45 8.05
N LYS A 379 6.52 -23.46 7.82
CA LYS A 379 5.56 -22.64 8.60
C LYS A 379 5.69 -22.75 10.11
N PRO A 380 5.99 -23.95 10.69
CA PRO A 380 6.15 -24.10 12.14
C PRO A 380 7.30 -23.29 12.76
N PHE A 381 8.17 -22.69 11.94
CA PHE A 381 9.28 -21.83 12.39
C PHE A 381 8.89 -20.36 12.51
N TYR A 382 7.68 -19.96 12.06
CA TYR A 382 7.16 -18.58 12.17
C TYR A 382 8.03 -17.51 11.50
N ALA A 383 8.81 -17.89 10.50
CA ALA A 383 9.77 -17.04 9.79
C ALA A 383 9.15 -15.74 9.25
N SER A 384 7.93 -15.80 8.69
CA SER A 384 7.24 -14.60 8.19
C SER A 384 6.95 -13.58 9.28
N ALA A 385 6.66 -13.99 10.52
CA ALA A 385 6.41 -13.05 11.60
C ALA A 385 7.72 -12.36 12.06
N LEU A 386 8.84 -13.09 12.03
CA LEU A 386 10.14 -12.53 12.38
C LEU A 386 10.62 -11.52 11.33
N ILE A 387 10.46 -11.79 10.03
CA ILE A 387 10.80 -10.81 8.96
C ILE A 387 10.03 -9.50 9.14
N GLN A 388 8.74 -9.56 9.48
CA GLN A 388 7.94 -8.33 9.71
C GLN A 388 8.44 -7.56 10.93
N HIS A 389 8.78 -8.27 12.00
CA HIS A 389 9.32 -7.66 13.21
C HIS A 389 10.66 -6.97 12.93
N ASP A 390 11.56 -7.67 12.24
CA ASP A 390 12.88 -7.17 11.85
C ASP A 390 12.77 -5.92 10.96
N ALA A 391 11.93 -5.98 9.93
CA ALA A 391 11.70 -4.84 9.04
C ALA A 391 11.12 -3.61 9.77
N MET A 392 10.14 -3.80 10.66
CA MET A 392 9.62 -2.68 11.45
C MET A 392 10.66 -2.09 12.39
N LEU A 393 11.50 -2.94 13.01
CA LEU A 393 12.55 -2.48 13.90
C LEU A 393 13.60 -1.67 13.14
N HIS A 394 14.23 -2.27 12.13
CA HIS A 394 15.39 -1.70 11.45
C HIS A 394 15.04 -0.62 10.44
N PHE A 395 13.95 -0.76 9.67
CA PHE A 395 13.60 0.24 8.67
C PHE A 395 12.67 1.35 9.18
N CYS A 396 11.94 1.12 10.27
CA CYS A 396 11.04 2.14 10.81
C CYS A 396 11.51 2.69 12.16
N VAL A 397 11.56 1.87 13.19
CA VAL A 397 11.80 2.34 14.58
C VAL A 397 13.16 3.00 14.71
N GLU A 398 14.22 2.39 14.19
CA GLU A 398 15.59 2.94 14.23
C GLU A 398 15.74 4.21 13.39
N HIS A 399 14.91 4.41 12.37
CA HIS A 399 14.91 5.60 11.51
C HIS A 399 13.85 6.65 11.90
N GLY A 400 13.06 6.38 12.95
CA GLY A 400 12.03 7.31 13.43
C GLY A 400 10.81 7.43 12.53
N LEU A 401 10.58 6.45 11.64
CA LEU A 401 9.37 6.38 10.82
C LEU A 401 8.20 5.84 11.64
N SER A 402 7.09 6.57 11.63
CA SER A 402 5.90 6.21 12.40
C SER A 402 4.88 5.36 11.63
N ARG A 403 5.08 5.11 10.34
CA ARG A 403 4.10 4.44 9.48
C ARG A 403 4.70 3.20 8.84
N TYR A 404 4.10 2.04 9.09
CA TYR A 404 4.42 0.79 8.41
C TYR A 404 3.20 0.28 7.65
N ASN A 405 3.36 0.07 6.34
CA ASN A 405 2.27 -0.26 5.44
C ASN A 405 2.37 -1.75 5.03
N PHE A 406 1.50 -2.58 5.60
CA PHE A 406 1.37 -3.99 5.21
C PHE A 406 0.78 -4.18 3.82
N TYR A 407 0.42 -3.09 3.14
CA TYR A 407 -0.18 -3.06 1.82
C TYR A 407 -1.55 -3.74 1.75
N GLY A 408 -1.91 -4.29 0.56
CA GLY A 408 -3.26 -4.70 0.25
C GLY A 408 -3.85 -5.81 1.11
N ILE A 409 -5.12 -5.65 1.44
CA ILE A 409 -6.05 -6.69 1.87
C ILE A 409 -7.27 -6.65 0.93
N ASP A 410 -8.12 -7.65 0.98
CA ASP A 410 -9.31 -7.73 0.11
C ASP A 410 -10.49 -6.86 0.55
N GLY A 411 -10.54 -6.48 1.85
CA GLY A 411 -11.65 -5.71 2.42
C GLY A 411 -12.85 -6.57 2.85
N VAL A 412 -12.67 -7.90 2.95
CA VAL A 412 -13.67 -8.84 3.48
C VAL A 412 -13.31 -9.15 4.93
N PHE A 413 -14.18 -8.73 5.87
CA PHE A 413 -13.88 -8.83 7.30
C PHE A 413 -14.72 -9.89 8.03
N ASP A 414 -15.92 -10.19 7.53
CA ASP A 414 -16.93 -10.97 8.23
C ASP A 414 -17.08 -12.41 7.71
N ASP A 415 -16.38 -12.77 6.62
CA ASP A 415 -16.43 -14.13 6.06
C ASP A 415 -15.22 -14.94 6.57
N PRO A 416 -15.45 -15.98 7.40
CA PRO A 416 -14.39 -16.85 7.89
C PRO A 416 -13.81 -17.78 6.81
N ASP A 417 -14.54 -18.01 5.73
CA ASP A 417 -14.16 -18.90 4.63
C ASP A 417 -13.52 -18.15 3.45
N ASP A 418 -13.35 -16.83 3.58
CA ASP A 418 -12.71 -16.00 2.56
C ASP A 418 -11.25 -16.40 2.32
N GLU A 419 -10.81 -16.43 1.05
CA GLU A 419 -9.44 -16.80 0.65
C GLU A 419 -8.37 -15.84 1.21
N GLY A 420 -8.70 -14.57 1.40
CA GLY A 420 -7.84 -13.53 2.00
C GLY A 420 -7.76 -13.59 3.52
N ARG A 421 -8.64 -14.36 4.18
CA ARG A 421 -8.76 -14.42 5.64
C ARG A 421 -7.43 -14.64 6.35
N GLY A 422 -6.63 -15.59 5.88
CA GLY A 422 -5.32 -15.88 6.49
C GLY A 422 -4.31 -14.73 6.35
N VAL A 423 -4.42 -13.91 5.31
CA VAL A 423 -3.59 -12.72 5.11
C VAL A 423 -4.02 -11.62 6.08
N LEU A 424 -5.33 -11.39 6.20
CA LEU A 424 -5.90 -10.42 7.13
C LEU A 424 -5.52 -10.77 8.59
N GLU A 425 -5.76 -12.01 9.03
CA GLU A 425 -5.43 -12.46 10.40
C GLU A 425 -3.95 -12.35 10.73
N PHE A 426 -3.07 -12.64 9.74
CA PHE A 426 -1.64 -12.43 9.91
C PHE A 426 -1.30 -10.97 10.19
N LYS A 427 -1.86 -10.04 9.41
CA LYS A 427 -1.63 -8.60 9.58
C LYS A 427 -2.26 -8.07 10.88
N GLN A 428 -3.47 -8.53 11.23
CA GLN A 428 -4.15 -8.19 12.49
C GLN A 428 -3.32 -8.52 13.73
N GLY A 429 -2.53 -9.60 13.70
CA GLY A 429 -1.63 -9.98 14.79
C GLY A 429 -0.63 -8.88 15.18
N PHE A 430 -0.34 -7.95 14.29
CA PHE A 430 0.54 -6.81 14.56
C PHE A 430 -0.20 -5.59 15.14
N ASN A 431 -1.51 -5.65 15.37
CA ASN A 431 -2.34 -4.58 15.94
C ASN A 431 -2.22 -3.27 15.16
N GLY A 432 -2.73 -3.26 13.94
CA GLY A 432 -2.77 -2.09 13.07
C GLY A 432 -4.19 -1.54 12.92
N TYR A 433 -4.40 -0.85 11.81
CA TYR A 433 -5.67 -0.28 11.38
C TYR A 433 -5.83 -0.43 9.86
N VAL A 434 -7.03 -0.16 9.36
CA VAL A 434 -7.32 -0.27 7.92
C VAL A 434 -7.57 1.11 7.33
N GLU A 435 -6.92 1.41 6.21
CA GLU A 435 -7.27 2.50 5.32
C GLU A 435 -8.15 1.98 4.18
N GLU A 436 -9.36 2.50 4.12
CA GLU A 436 -10.25 2.34 2.98
C GLU A 436 -10.04 3.51 2.03
N LEU A 437 -9.48 3.25 0.84
CA LEU A 437 -9.29 4.26 -0.20
C LEU A 437 -10.58 4.43 -1.03
N PRO A 438 -10.78 5.57 -1.74
CA PRO A 438 -11.97 5.80 -2.53
C PRO A 438 -12.08 4.85 -3.72
N GLY A 439 -10.96 4.29 -4.21
CA GLY A 439 -10.91 3.41 -5.36
C GLY A 439 -10.57 4.11 -6.67
N GLU A 440 -10.95 3.52 -7.78
CA GLU A 440 -10.60 3.97 -9.13
C GLU A 440 -11.60 5.00 -9.66
N PHE A 441 -11.08 5.99 -10.41
CA PHE A 441 -11.86 6.97 -11.15
C PHE A 441 -11.40 7.02 -12.59
N VAL A 442 -12.35 7.07 -13.53
CA VAL A 442 -12.06 7.09 -14.96
C VAL A 442 -12.65 8.36 -15.58
N LEU A 443 -11.79 9.14 -16.23
CA LEU A 443 -12.18 10.34 -17.00
C LEU A 443 -12.12 10.05 -18.50
N PRO A 444 -13.27 10.08 -19.21
CA PRO A 444 -13.27 9.98 -20.67
C PRO A 444 -12.54 11.16 -21.32
N VAL A 445 -11.45 10.88 -22.05
CA VAL A 445 -10.65 11.89 -22.77
C VAL A 445 -11.15 12.05 -24.20
N LYS A 446 -11.52 10.91 -24.84
CA LYS A 446 -12.19 10.85 -26.16
C LYS A 446 -13.50 10.08 -25.99
N PRO A 447 -14.62 10.78 -25.69
CA PRO A 447 -15.87 10.11 -25.28
C PRO A 447 -16.38 9.04 -26.25
N VAL A 448 -16.29 9.28 -27.57
CA VAL A 448 -16.73 8.29 -28.58
C VAL A 448 -15.85 7.04 -28.55
N ALA A 449 -14.53 7.20 -28.53
CA ALA A 449 -13.59 6.09 -28.49
C ALA A 449 -13.72 5.30 -27.16
N TYR A 450 -13.92 6.01 -26.06
CA TYR A 450 -14.20 5.42 -24.76
C TYR A 450 -15.49 4.60 -24.78
N ALA A 451 -16.59 5.13 -25.26
CA ALA A 451 -17.88 4.43 -25.37
C ALA A 451 -17.78 3.18 -26.25
N MET A 452 -17.05 3.24 -27.37
CA MET A 452 -16.80 2.08 -28.24
C MET A 452 -16.00 1.00 -27.51
N LYS A 453 -14.95 1.36 -26.73
CA LYS A 453 -14.17 0.42 -25.91
C LYS A 453 -15.04 -0.28 -24.86
N GLN A 454 -15.88 0.48 -24.15
CA GLN A 454 -16.80 -0.06 -23.14
C GLN A 454 -17.83 -1.02 -23.77
N PHE A 455 -18.34 -0.68 -24.93
CA PHE A 455 -19.28 -1.56 -25.66
C PHE A 455 -18.60 -2.86 -26.12
N ALA A 456 -17.39 -2.78 -26.67
CA ALA A 456 -16.61 -3.95 -27.06
C ALA A 456 -16.28 -4.86 -25.87
N HIS A 457 -15.88 -4.28 -24.73
CA HIS A 457 -15.60 -5.03 -23.49
C HIS A 457 -16.86 -5.77 -22.99
N LYS A 458 -18.02 -5.09 -22.99
CA LYS A 458 -19.32 -5.70 -22.58
C LYS A 458 -19.79 -6.82 -23.51
N LEU A 459 -19.36 -6.82 -24.79
CA LEU A 459 -19.66 -7.91 -25.73
C LEU A 459 -18.76 -9.13 -25.53
N LEU A 460 -17.49 -8.91 -25.14
CA LEU A 460 -16.49 -9.96 -24.94
C LEU A 460 -16.58 -10.62 -23.55
N SER A 461 -17.22 -9.96 -22.58
CA SER A 461 -17.43 -10.47 -21.21
C SER A 461 -18.76 -11.24 -21.03
N ARG A 462 -19.53 -11.42 -22.11
CA ARG A 462 -20.71 -12.30 -22.20
C ARG A 462 -20.36 -13.61 -22.93
#